data_07ffde87c0c2f5a7619d2bd93eed93d0
#
_entry.id   07ffde87c0c2f5a7619d2bd93eed93d0
#
_cell.length_a   1.000
_cell.length_b   1.000
_cell.length_c   1.000
_cell.angle_alpha   90.00
_cell.angle_beta   90.00
_cell.angle_gamma   90.00
#
_symmetry.space_group_name_H-M   'P 1'
#
loop_
_entity.id
_entity.type
_entity.pdbx_description
1 polymer ?
#
loop_
_entity_poly.entity_id
_entity_poly.type
_entity_poly.pdbx_seq_one_letter_code
_entity_poly.pdbx_strand_id
1 'polypeptide(L)'
;NNARRENLLLIMRALKQDVSPNVQLAAFEMIGEIIYLFHDDENGVPDELVRLFMGKPMDAHDEGNDVNEFLTNSDYALIVAFNFPAVVLTLGPEQWSRLRELYKRLTTHAHDNVRNSLAASLHQMAKIIGPKATCQDLIPVSDQFFRDTCVDVTATMLEHMDEFWLMLPVEAAREQLLRVPALWLTNYAHEWRLRQSIAAHIPALIPTMLLDDEDGCLITLSLLALNDPVNALRNIGIQCVPITYRTFREH
;
A
#
# COMPACT_ATOMS: atom_id res chain seq x y z
N ASN A 1 28.13 -21.14 2.31
CA ASN A 1 27.14 -20.15 1.83
C ASN A 1 27.75 -19.01 1.00
N ASN A 2 28.91 -18.45 1.34
CA ASN A 2 29.48 -17.33 0.57
C ASN A 2 29.66 -17.60 -0.93
N ALA A 3 30.12 -18.79 -1.34
CA ALA A 3 30.27 -19.12 -2.75
C ALA A 3 28.94 -19.14 -3.53
N ARG A 4 27.83 -19.55 -2.89
CA ARG A 4 26.48 -19.49 -3.52
C ARG A 4 26.02 -18.05 -3.67
N ARG A 5 26.27 -17.21 -2.64
CA ARG A 5 25.97 -15.78 -2.65
C ARG A 5 26.71 -15.08 -3.79
N GLU A 6 28.01 -15.28 -3.89
CA GLU A 6 28.86 -14.70 -4.94
C GLU A 6 28.44 -15.15 -6.34
N ASN A 7 28.16 -16.44 -6.53
CA ASN A 7 27.71 -16.98 -7.82
C ASN A 7 26.35 -16.36 -8.24
N LEU A 8 25.40 -16.20 -7.31
CA LEU A 8 24.11 -15.60 -7.61
C LEU A 8 24.26 -14.13 -8.01
N LEU A 9 25.10 -13.36 -7.31
CA LEU A 9 25.40 -11.99 -7.68
C LEU A 9 26.09 -11.87 -9.04
N LEU A 10 27.01 -12.78 -9.37
CA LEU A 10 27.64 -12.82 -10.69
C LEU A 10 26.62 -13.09 -11.80
N ILE A 11 25.70 -14.05 -11.57
CA ILE A 11 24.61 -14.35 -12.52
C ILE A 11 23.72 -13.13 -12.72
N MET A 12 23.30 -12.48 -11.64
CA MET A 12 22.45 -11.29 -11.72
C MET A 12 23.13 -10.13 -12.45
N ARG A 13 24.43 -9.92 -12.23
CA ARG A 13 25.21 -8.91 -12.98
C ARG A 13 25.24 -9.23 -14.47
N ALA A 14 25.52 -10.49 -14.84
CA ALA A 14 25.57 -10.91 -16.23
C ALA A 14 24.22 -10.73 -16.93
N LEU A 15 23.12 -11.14 -16.29
CA LEU A 15 21.76 -10.99 -16.84
C LEU A 15 21.35 -9.51 -16.95
N LYS A 16 21.72 -8.67 -15.99
CA LYS A 16 21.47 -7.22 -16.04
C LYS A 16 22.21 -6.52 -17.19
N GLN A 17 23.37 -7.05 -17.58
CA GLN A 17 24.21 -6.54 -18.67
C GLN A 17 23.96 -7.23 -20.02
N ASP A 18 22.95 -8.13 -20.09
CA ASP A 18 22.60 -8.82 -21.34
C ASP A 18 22.22 -7.80 -22.43
N VAL A 19 22.54 -8.13 -23.68
CA VAL A 19 22.21 -7.26 -24.84
C VAL A 19 20.71 -7.18 -25.08
N SER A 20 19.95 -8.21 -24.66
CA SER A 20 18.50 -8.27 -24.84
C SER A 20 17.77 -7.60 -23.67
N PRO A 21 16.98 -6.55 -23.92
CA PRO A 21 16.14 -5.92 -22.89
C PRO A 21 15.15 -6.91 -22.25
N ASN A 22 14.67 -7.88 -23.00
CA ASN A 22 13.74 -8.91 -22.48
C ASN A 22 14.42 -9.82 -21.45
N VAL A 23 15.71 -10.14 -21.64
CA VAL A 23 16.48 -10.92 -20.67
C VAL A 23 16.72 -10.10 -19.41
N GLN A 24 17.07 -8.82 -19.56
CA GLN A 24 17.23 -7.90 -18.44
C GLN A 24 15.93 -7.77 -17.61
N LEU A 25 14.79 -7.62 -18.30
CA LEU A 25 13.48 -7.50 -17.64
C LEU A 25 13.10 -8.80 -16.92
N ALA A 26 13.21 -9.95 -17.58
CA ALA A 26 12.93 -11.26 -16.99
C ALA A 26 13.80 -11.55 -15.76
N ALA A 27 15.08 -11.17 -15.81
CA ALA A 27 15.96 -11.26 -14.64
C ALA A 27 15.50 -10.34 -13.49
N PHE A 28 14.99 -9.18 -13.83
CA PHE A 28 14.50 -8.21 -12.83
C PHE A 28 13.15 -8.64 -12.24
N GLU A 29 12.29 -9.32 -12.98
CA GLU A 29 11.04 -9.90 -12.46
C GLU A 29 11.28 -10.83 -11.26
N MET A 30 12.43 -11.51 -11.23
CA MET A 30 12.80 -12.41 -10.15
C MET A 30 13.42 -11.72 -8.94
N ILE A 31 13.57 -10.36 -8.95
CA ILE A 31 14.34 -9.64 -7.92
C ILE A 31 13.77 -9.82 -6.50
N GLY A 32 12.45 -9.84 -6.36
CA GLY A 32 11.80 -10.04 -5.07
C GLY A 32 12.08 -11.43 -4.49
N GLU A 33 11.97 -12.48 -5.30
CA GLU A 33 12.26 -13.86 -4.90
C GLU A 33 13.75 -14.04 -4.56
N ILE A 34 14.63 -13.43 -5.36
CA ILE A 34 16.07 -13.48 -5.12
C ILE A 34 16.43 -12.80 -3.80
N ILE A 35 15.83 -11.63 -3.48
CA ILE A 35 16.00 -10.96 -2.21
C ILE A 35 15.50 -11.85 -1.07
N TYR A 36 14.33 -12.49 -1.23
CA TYR A 36 13.77 -13.39 -0.24
C TYR A 36 14.65 -14.60 0.08
N LEU A 37 15.44 -15.12 -0.87
CA LEU A 37 16.39 -16.22 -0.60
C LEU A 37 17.42 -15.90 0.50
N PHE A 38 17.59 -14.62 0.83
CA PHE A 38 18.52 -14.18 1.88
C PHE A 38 17.85 -13.86 3.22
N HIS A 39 16.55 -14.17 3.39
CA HIS A 39 15.79 -13.83 4.60
C HIS A 39 16.40 -14.43 5.89
N ASP A 40 16.99 -15.64 5.80
CA ASP A 40 17.66 -16.35 6.90
C ASP A 40 19.20 -16.32 6.79
N ASP A 41 19.79 -15.52 5.89
CA ASP A 41 21.25 -15.46 5.74
C ASP A 41 21.86 -14.60 6.88
N GLU A 42 22.85 -15.13 7.58
CA GLU A 42 23.53 -14.44 8.69
C GLU A 42 24.13 -13.09 8.28
N ASN A 43 24.51 -12.94 7.01
CA ASN A 43 25.04 -11.70 6.45
C ASN A 43 23.94 -10.79 5.88
N GLY A 44 22.66 -11.18 6.01
CA GLY A 44 21.52 -10.46 5.47
C GLY A 44 21.50 -10.38 3.94
N VAL A 45 20.60 -9.57 3.40
CA VAL A 45 20.47 -9.34 1.96
C VAL A 45 21.65 -8.55 1.42
N PRO A 46 22.29 -8.99 0.29
CA PRO A 46 23.36 -8.25 -0.36
C PRO A 46 22.93 -6.82 -0.75
N ASP A 47 23.75 -5.82 -0.43
CA ASP A 47 23.43 -4.41 -0.76
C ASP A 47 23.30 -4.19 -2.26
N GLU A 48 24.01 -4.95 -3.08
CA GLU A 48 23.93 -4.94 -4.54
C GLU A 48 22.51 -5.25 -5.05
N LEU A 49 21.80 -6.20 -4.41
CA LEU A 49 20.42 -6.54 -4.78
C LEU A 49 19.44 -5.45 -4.34
N VAL A 50 19.65 -4.86 -3.17
CA VAL A 50 18.84 -3.74 -2.69
C VAL A 50 19.03 -2.52 -3.61
N ARG A 51 20.27 -2.23 -4.02
CA ARG A 51 20.58 -1.18 -5.00
C ARG A 51 19.90 -1.45 -6.35
N LEU A 52 20.00 -2.69 -6.84
CA LEU A 52 19.34 -3.10 -8.08
C LEU A 52 17.82 -2.91 -8.01
N PHE A 53 17.19 -3.32 -6.91
CA PHE A 53 15.76 -3.11 -6.67
C PHE A 53 15.39 -1.62 -6.67
N MET A 54 16.28 -0.76 -6.18
CA MET A 54 16.10 0.70 -6.17
C MET A 54 16.38 1.37 -7.53
N GLY A 55 16.71 0.62 -8.57
CA GLY A 55 17.09 1.15 -9.87
C GLY A 55 18.49 1.78 -9.89
N LYS A 56 19.34 1.46 -8.92
CA LYS A 56 20.72 1.93 -8.84
C LYS A 56 21.67 0.88 -9.39
N PRO A 57 22.88 1.28 -9.86
CA PRO A 57 23.91 0.32 -10.23
C PRO A 57 24.24 -0.61 -9.07
N MET A 58 24.53 -1.88 -9.39
CA MET A 58 24.92 -2.87 -8.38
C MET A 58 26.24 -2.48 -7.72
N ASP A 59 27.18 -1.91 -8.48
CA ASP A 59 28.47 -1.45 -7.95
C ASP A 59 28.35 -0.02 -7.38
N ALA A 60 28.84 0.16 -6.15
CA ALA A 60 28.72 1.43 -5.45
C ALA A 60 29.53 2.59 -6.08
N HIS A 61 30.49 2.27 -6.95
CA HIS A 61 31.36 3.22 -7.64
C HIS A 61 30.82 3.65 -9.03
N ASP A 62 29.77 3.00 -9.50
CA ASP A 62 29.12 3.36 -10.76
C ASP A 62 28.03 4.39 -10.49
N GLU A 63 28.23 5.64 -10.92
CA GLU A 63 27.24 6.73 -10.80
C GLU A 63 26.27 6.77 -12.02
N GLY A 64 26.34 5.77 -12.89
CA GLY A 64 25.87 5.83 -14.28
C GLY A 64 24.36 5.64 -14.55
N ASN A 65 23.49 5.36 -13.58
CA ASN A 65 22.05 5.27 -13.84
C ASN A 65 21.24 6.21 -12.94
N ASP A 66 20.56 7.14 -13.58
CA ASP A 66 19.56 7.97 -12.89
C ASP A 66 18.34 7.08 -12.53
N VAL A 67 18.02 7.01 -11.23
CA VAL A 67 16.81 6.35 -10.71
C VAL A 67 15.55 6.87 -11.43
N ASN A 68 15.58 8.09 -11.97
CA ASN A 68 14.48 8.64 -12.75
C ASN A 68 14.29 7.90 -14.07
N GLU A 69 15.38 7.63 -14.80
CA GLU A 69 15.31 6.90 -16.07
C GLU A 69 14.77 5.48 -15.87
N PHE A 70 15.22 4.81 -14.81
CA PHE A 70 14.71 3.48 -14.44
C PHE A 70 13.21 3.47 -14.16
N LEU A 71 12.71 4.45 -13.38
CA LEU A 71 11.30 4.55 -13.03
C LEU A 71 10.42 5.09 -14.18
N THR A 72 10.98 5.67 -15.25
CA THR A 72 10.20 6.03 -16.45
C THR A 72 9.74 4.82 -17.23
N ASN A 73 10.41 3.68 -17.10
CA ASN A 73 9.94 2.42 -17.67
C ASN A 73 8.87 1.81 -16.76
N SER A 74 7.62 1.76 -17.24
CA SER A 74 6.47 1.27 -16.51
C SER A 74 6.59 -0.17 -16.05
N ASP A 75 7.30 -1.02 -16.82
CA ASP A 75 7.44 -2.46 -16.51
C ASP A 75 8.32 -2.64 -15.28
N TYR A 76 9.48 -1.95 -15.23
CA TYR A 76 10.33 -1.95 -14.04
C TYR A 76 9.62 -1.34 -12.82
N ALA A 77 8.93 -0.21 -13.01
CA ALA A 77 8.19 0.43 -11.92
C ALA A 77 7.09 -0.48 -11.35
N LEU A 78 6.38 -1.22 -12.22
CA LEU A 78 5.34 -2.16 -11.81
C LEU A 78 5.93 -3.37 -11.05
N ILE A 79 7.04 -3.92 -11.52
CA ILE A 79 7.75 -5.03 -10.83
C ILE A 79 8.19 -4.57 -9.43
N VAL A 80 8.75 -3.37 -9.31
CA VAL A 80 9.16 -2.80 -8.02
C VAL A 80 7.95 -2.62 -7.12
N ALA A 81 6.87 -2.01 -7.61
CA ALA A 81 5.65 -1.78 -6.84
C ALA A 81 5.03 -3.09 -6.32
N PHE A 82 4.96 -4.11 -7.18
CA PHE A 82 4.43 -5.43 -6.82
C PHE A 82 5.26 -6.14 -5.75
N ASN A 83 6.59 -6.10 -5.87
CA ASN A 83 7.49 -6.77 -4.92
C ASN A 83 7.75 -5.96 -3.65
N PHE A 84 7.30 -4.71 -3.57
CA PHE A 84 7.66 -3.79 -2.50
C PHE A 84 7.40 -4.34 -1.09
N PRO A 85 6.19 -4.88 -0.77
CA PRO A 85 5.90 -5.41 0.56
C PRO A 85 6.82 -6.58 0.94
N ALA A 86 7.04 -7.51 0.01
CA ALA A 86 7.89 -8.68 0.25
C ALA A 86 9.36 -8.26 0.50
N VAL A 87 9.85 -7.29 -0.25
CA VAL A 87 11.22 -6.77 -0.08
C VAL A 87 11.37 -6.06 1.26
N VAL A 88 10.41 -5.19 1.63
CA VAL A 88 10.47 -4.50 2.94
C VAL A 88 10.34 -5.48 4.09
N LEU A 89 9.49 -6.51 3.97
CA LEU A 89 9.36 -7.57 4.96
C LEU A 89 10.69 -8.33 5.14
N THR A 90 11.36 -8.67 4.03
CA THR A 90 12.63 -9.41 4.05
C THR A 90 13.77 -8.57 4.63
N LEU A 91 13.82 -7.28 4.31
CA LEU A 91 14.86 -6.36 4.79
C LEU A 91 14.67 -5.94 6.26
N GLY A 92 13.42 -5.99 6.74
CA GLY A 92 13.03 -5.49 8.06
C GLY A 92 12.64 -4.01 8.08
N PRO A 93 11.82 -3.60 9.07
CA PRO A 93 11.28 -2.24 9.17
C PRO A 93 12.36 -1.17 9.39
N GLU A 94 13.50 -1.52 9.96
CA GLU A 94 14.65 -0.63 10.15
C GLU A 94 15.26 -0.14 8.83
N GLN A 95 15.11 -0.90 7.74
CA GLN A 95 15.59 -0.52 6.41
C GLN A 95 14.58 0.37 5.65
N TRP A 96 13.41 0.64 6.22
CA TRP A 96 12.38 1.48 5.59
C TRP A 96 12.91 2.85 5.17
N SER A 97 13.74 3.46 5.98
CA SER A 97 14.34 4.77 5.69
C SER A 97 15.10 4.84 4.35
N ARG A 98 15.64 3.71 3.89
CA ARG A 98 16.34 3.61 2.59
C ARG A 98 15.37 3.54 1.41
N LEU A 99 14.18 2.97 1.61
CA LEU A 99 13.21 2.64 0.55
C LEU A 99 12.07 3.65 0.45
N ARG A 100 11.80 4.43 1.50
CA ARG A 100 10.63 5.33 1.58
C ARG A 100 10.56 6.34 0.43
N GLU A 101 11.68 6.88 -0.03
CA GLU A 101 11.69 7.86 -1.13
C GLU A 101 11.35 7.20 -2.47
N LEU A 102 11.83 5.97 -2.71
CA LEU A 102 11.43 5.17 -3.86
C LEU A 102 9.92 4.88 -3.82
N TYR A 103 9.40 4.46 -2.65
CA TYR A 103 7.97 4.22 -2.44
C TYR A 103 7.13 5.46 -2.78
N LYS A 104 7.48 6.62 -2.21
CA LYS A 104 6.78 7.90 -2.47
C LYS A 104 6.77 8.28 -3.95
N ARG A 105 7.86 8.03 -4.67
CA ARG A 105 7.93 8.29 -6.11
C ARG A 105 7.01 7.38 -6.91
N LEU A 106 6.93 6.10 -6.54
CA LEU A 106 6.03 5.14 -7.17
C LEU A 106 4.56 5.47 -6.92
N THR A 107 4.20 6.01 -5.75
CA THR A 107 2.81 6.40 -5.45
C THR A 107 2.31 7.56 -6.32
N THR A 108 3.22 8.34 -6.92
CA THR A 108 2.91 9.43 -7.86
C THR A 108 3.21 9.08 -9.31
N HIS A 109 3.45 7.80 -9.61
CA HIS A 109 3.82 7.35 -10.94
C HIS A 109 2.71 7.62 -11.96
N ALA A 110 3.09 7.96 -13.22
CA ALA A 110 2.14 8.31 -14.28
C ALA A 110 1.19 7.16 -14.64
N HIS A 111 1.69 5.91 -14.63
CA HIS A 111 0.88 4.71 -14.89
C HIS A 111 0.08 4.31 -13.67
N ASP A 112 -1.24 4.21 -13.84
CA ASP A 112 -2.22 3.81 -12.82
C ASP A 112 -1.99 2.40 -12.28
N ASN A 113 -1.57 1.44 -13.10
CA ASN A 113 -1.24 0.07 -12.65
C ASN A 113 -0.15 0.05 -11.57
N VAL A 114 0.84 0.95 -11.63
CA VAL A 114 1.89 1.07 -10.61
C VAL A 114 1.28 1.58 -9.30
N ARG A 115 0.48 2.65 -9.37
CA ARG A 115 -0.21 3.20 -8.21
C ARG A 115 -1.22 2.21 -7.62
N ASN A 116 -1.93 1.48 -8.49
CA ASN A 116 -2.90 0.45 -8.10
C ASN A 116 -2.23 -0.71 -7.33
N SER A 117 -1.07 -1.17 -7.78
CA SER A 117 -0.30 -2.20 -7.09
C SER A 117 0.10 -1.77 -5.68
N LEU A 118 0.48 -0.50 -5.49
CA LEU A 118 0.81 0.05 -4.17
C LEU A 118 -0.44 0.26 -3.30
N ALA A 119 -1.55 0.68 -3.89
CA ALA A 119 -2.82 0.83 -3.19
C ALA A 119 -3.29 -0.52 -2.62
N ALA A 120 -3.19 -1.59 -3.41
CA ALA A 120 -3.53 -2.95 -3.00
C ALA A 120 -2.74 -3.45 -1.79
N SER A 121 -1.49 -3.02 -1.66
CA SER A 121 -0.58 -3.48 -0.62
C SER A 121 -0.36 -2.50 0.54
N LEU A 122 -1.04 -1.35 0.56
CA LEU A 122 -0.81 -0.28 1.55
C LEU A 122 -1.03 -0.77 2.99
N HIS A 123 -2.08 -1.56 3.23
CA HIS A 123 -2.36 -2.18 4.54
C HIS A 123 -1.26 -3.15 4.98
N GLN A 124 -0.67 -3.89 4.06
CA GLN A 124 0.46 -4.79 4.34
C GLN A 124 1.71 -3.99 4.68
N MET A 125 1.99 -2.92 3.93
CA MET A 125 3.08 -2.00 4.24
C MET A 125 2.94 -1.42 5.65
N ALA A 126 1.74 -1.00 6.05
CA ALA A 126 1.47 -0.49 7.39
C ALA A 126 1.80 -1.52 8.49
N LYS A 127 1.44 -2.79 8.27
CA LYS A 127 1.77 -3.91 9.18
C LYS A 127 3.28 -4.11 9.33
N ILE A 128 4.03 -3.97 8.23
CA ILE A 128 5.47 -4.24 8.20
C ILE A 128 6.27 -3.10 8.86
N ILE A 129 6.01 -1.84 8.47
CA ILE A 129 6.81 -0.71 8.92
C ILE A 129 6.41 -0.16 10.30
N GLY A 130 5.24 -0.57 10.79
CA GLY A 130 4.73 -0.21 12.10
C GLY A 130 4.05 1.18 12.17
N PRO A 131 3.34 1.48 13.27
CA PRO A 131 2.41 2.61 13.36
C PRO A 131 3.10 3.97 13.20
N LYS A 132 4.30 4.15 13.74
CA LYS A 132 5.01 5.43 13.66
C LYS A 132 5.37 5.82 12.22
N ALA A 133 5.99 4.90 11.48
CA ALA A 133 6.36 5.12 10.09
C ALA A 133 5.10 5.21 9.19
N THR A 134 4.06 4.44 9.51
CA THR A 134 2.76 4.51 8.82
C THR A 134 2.13 5.89 8.94
N CYS A 135 2.07 6.46 10.14
CA CYS A 135 1.54 7.82 10.33
C CYS A 135 2.34 8.86 9.54
N GLN A 136 3.66 8.74 9.54
CA GLN A 136 4.53 9.72 8.90
C GLN A 136 4.53 9.62 7.37
N ASP A 137 4.55 8.41 6.83
CA ASP A 137 4.82 8.17 5.42
C ASP A 137 3.63 7.62 4.63
N LEU A 138 2.74 6.79 5.23
CA LEU A 138 1.65 6.15 4.51
C LEU A 138 0.30 6.87 4.62
N ILE A 139 0.03 7.64 5.68
CA ILE A 139 -1.19 8.45 5.76
C ILE A 139 -1.26 9.46 4.58
N PRO A 140 -0.19 10.23 4.26
CA PRO A 140 -0.22 11.09 3.08
C PRO A 140 -0.46 10.34 1.76
N VAL A 141 0.05 9.11 1.66
CA VAL A 141 -0.16 8.24 0.49
C VAL A 141 -1.62 7.78 0.41
N SER A 142 -2.22 7.36 1.54
CA SER A 142 -3.65 6.99 1.56
C SER A 142 -4.54 8.16 1.17
N ASP A 143 -4.26 9.37 1.67
CA ASP A 143 -4.97 10.59 1.30
C ASP A 143 -4.89 10.90 -0.21
N GLN A 144 -3.75 10.60 -0.83
CA GLN A 144 -3.55 10.72 -2.27
C GLN A 144 -4.39 9.69 -3.02
N PHE A 145 -4.37 8.42 -2.61
CA PHE A 145 -5.12 7.34 -3.27
C PHE A 145 -6.64 7.51 -3.14
N PHE A 146 -7.13 8.06 -2.03
CA PHE A 146 -8.56 8.43 -1.89
C PHE A 146 -9.03 9.47 -2.92
N ARG A 147 -8.11 10.20 -3.54
CA ARG A 147 -8.39 11.25 -4.53
C ARG A 147 -7.68 11.00 -5.85
N ASP A 148 -7.29 9.76 -6.11
CA ASP A 148 -6.62 9.42 -7.36
C ASP A 148 -7.53 9.69 -8.57
N THR A 149 -6.94 10.11 -9.66
CA THR A 149 -7.65 10.34 -10.93
C THR A 149 -8.17 9.05 -11.56
N CYS A 150 -7.55 7.92 -11.23
CA CYS A 150 -8.00 6.58 -11.64
C CYS A 150 -8.92 5.99 -10.57
N VAL A 151 -10.17 5.73 -10.93
CA VAL A 151 -11.18 5.16 -10.02
C VAL A 151 -10.75 3.79 -9.48
N ASP A 152 -10.04 3.00 -10.27
CA ASP A 152 -9.57 1.67 -9.87
C ASP A 152 -8.55 1.75 -8.73
N VAL A 153 -7.65 2.75 -8.74
CA VAL A 153 -6.70 2.98 -7.64
C VAL A 153 -7.44 3.30 -6.34
N THR A 154 -8.44 4.18 -6.41
CA THR A 154 -9.29 4.51 -5.25
C THR A 154 -10.08 3.28 -4.77
N ALA A 155 -10.67 2.51 -5.68
CA ALA A 155 -11.42 1.31 -5.34
C ALA A 155 -10.55 0.28 -4.62
N THR A 156 -9.36 0.02 -5.16
CA THR A 156 -8.38 -0.91 -4.58
C THR A 156 -7.91 -0.45 -3.19
N MET A 157 -7.66 0.86 -2.99
CA MET A 157 -7.35 1.40 -1.67
C MET A 157 -8.48 1.16 -0.67
N LEU A 158 -9.73 1.32 -1.11
CA LEU A 158 -10.91 1.13 -0.27
C LEU A 158 -11.16 -0.33 0.11
N GLU A 159 -10.69 -1.30 -0.67
CA GLU A 159 -10.87 -2.74 -0.39
C GLU A 159 -10.26 -3.19 0.95
N HIS A 160 -9.21 -2.51 1.44
CA HIS A 160 -8.50 -2.82 2.67
C HIS A 160 -8.41 -1.64 3.64
N MET A 161 -9.36 -0.72 3.53
CA MET A 161 -9.37 0.52 4.30
C MET A 161 -9.44 0.26 5.81
N ASP A 162 -10.28 -0.64 6.24
CA ASP A 162 -10.43 -1.03 7.65
C ASP A 162 -9.14 -1.66 8.20
N GLU A 163 -8.52 -2.58 7.46
CA GLU A 163 -7.25 -3.17 7.87
C GLU A 163 -6.16 -2.11 8.02
N PHE A 164 -6.11 -1.14 7.11
CA PHE A 164 -5.14 -0.05 7.18
C PHE A 164 -5.38 0.84 8.41
N TRP A 165 -6.64 1.24 8.66
CA TRP A 165 -6.96 2.10 9.81
C TRP A 165 -6.75 1.42 11.15
N LEU A 166 -7.02 0.13 11.27
CA LEU A 166 -6.76 -0.65 12.48
C LEU A 166 -5.25 -0.77 12.82
N MET A 167 -4.35 -0.47 11.87
CA MET A 167 -2.91 -0.38 12.13
C MET A 167 -2.47 0.99 12.64
N LEU A 168 -3.35 1.99 12.61
CA LEU A 168 -3.05 3.35 13.06
C LEU A 168 -3.32 3.48 14.57
N PRO A 169 -2.63 4.43 15.26
CA PRO A 169 -3.09 4.90 16.56
C PRO A 169 -4.53 5.44 16.47
N VAL A 170 -5.29 5.32 17.54
CA VAL A 170 -6.72 5.68 17.59
C VAL A 170 -6.97 7.10 17.07
N GLU A 171 -6.17 8.07 17.50
CA GLU A 171 -6.30 9.47 17.09
C GLU A 171 -6.08 9.65 15.58
N ALA A 172 -5.08 8.96 15.04
CA ALA A 172 -4.79 9.03 13.60
C ALA A 172 -5.87 8.33 12.76
N ALA A 173 -6.38 7.18 13.22
CA ALA A 173 -7.50 6.50 12.57
C ALA A 173 -8.77 7.36 12.58
N ARG A 174 -9.06 8.04 13.70
CA ARG A 174 -10.16 8.97 13.83
C ARG A 174 -10.03 10.15 12.86
N GLU A 175 -8.85 10.76 12.75
CA GLU A 175 -8.61 11.84 11.77
C GLU A 175 -8.85 11.39 10.32
N GLN A 176 -8.54 10.15 9.99
CA GLN A 176 -8.86 9.59 8.68
C GLN A 176 -10.37 9.41 8.49
N LEU A 177 -11.05 8.86 9.50
CA LEU A 177 -12.49 8.63 9.48
C LEU A 177 -13.29 9.95 9.31
N LEU A 178 -12.86 11.05 9.95
CA LEU A 178 -13.48 12.38 9.84
C LEU A 178 -13.66 12.88 8.41
N ARG A 179 -12.83 12.44 7.49
CA ARG A 179 -12.83 12.89 6.08
C ARG A 179 -13.82 12.13 5.21
N VAL A 180 -14.19 10.92 5.62
CA VAL A 180 -14.96 10.00 4.76
C VAL A 180 -16.39 10.47 4.48
N PRO A 181 -17.16 11.01 5.44
CA PRO A 181 -18.48 11.55 5.13
C PRO A 181 -18.46 12.66 4.07
N ALA A 182 -17.43 13.52 4.10
CA ALA A 182 -17.27 14.56 3.10
C ALA A 182 -16.92 13.97 1.72
N LEU A 183 -16.03 12.97 1.64
CA LEU A 183 -15.71 12.27 0.40
C LEU A 183 -16.94 11.57 -0.18
N TRP A 184 -17.76 10.92 0.66
CA TRP A 184 -19.01 10.29 0.25
C TRP A 184 -19.95 11.26 -0.46
N LEU A 185 -20.13 12.45 0.13
CA LEU A 185 -21.06 13.46 -0.37
C LEU A 185 -20.54 14.28 -1.55
N THR A 186 -19.25 14.29 -1.78
CA THR A 186 -18.59 15.10 -2.82
C THR A 186 -17.95 14.25 -3.92
N ASN A 187 -16.75 13.74 -3.66
CA ASN A 187 -15.96 13.01 -4.67
C ASN A 187 -16.64 11.73 -5.15
N TYR A 188 -17.36 11.03 -4.26
CA TYR A 188 -18.01 9.75 -4.55
C TYR A 188 -19.52 9.85 -4.74
N ALA A 189 -20.06 11.08 -4.79
CA ALA A 189 -21.51 11.29 -4.92
C ALA A 189 -22.11 10.54 -6.12
N HIS A 190 -21.40 10.50 -7.23
CA HIS A 190 -21.82 9.80 -8.46
C HIS A 190 -21.23 8.40 -8.62
N GLU A 191 -20.29 8.02 -7.78
CA GLU A 191 -19.54 6.75 -7.81
C GLU A 191 -20.09 5.78 -6.75
N TRP A 192 -21.25 5.18 -7.03
CA TRP A 192 -21.91 4.30 -6.04
C TRP A 192 -21.07 3.08 -5.63
N ARG A 193 -20.19 2.59 -6.51
CA ARG A 193 -19.28 1.47 -6.19
C ARG A 193 -18.28 1.85 -5.12
N LEU A 194 -17.70 3.06 -5.19
CA LEU A 194 -16.78 3.55 -4.15
C LEU A 194 -17.52 3.73 -2.82
N ARG A 195 -18.76 4.29 -2.86
CA ARG A 195 -19.58 4.35 -1.64
C ARG A 195 -19.90 2.97 -1.08
N GLN A 196 -20.14 1.99 -1.94
CA GLN A 196 -20.37 0.60 -1.52
C GLN A 196 -19.11 -0.01 -0.86
N SER A 197 -17.92 0.22 -1.42
CA SER A 197 -16.66 -0.22 -0.81
C SER A 197 -16.50 0.36 0.59
N ILE A 198 -16.72 1.67 0.78
CA ILE A 198 -16.71 2.28 2.11
C ILE A 198 -17.76 1.65 3.03
N ALA A 199 -19.02 1.54 2.55
CA ALA A 199 -20.10 1.00 3.36
C ALA A 199 -19.83 -0.42 3.86
N ALA A 200 -19.17 -1.24 3.05
CA ALA A 200 -18.85 -2.64 3.38
C ALA A 200 -17.98 -2.77 4.64
N HIS A 201 -17.16 -1.77 4.96
CA HIS A 201 -16.29 -1.77 6.13
C HIS A 201 -16.94 -1.23 7.41
N ILE A 202 -18.04 -0.45 7.30
CA ILE A 202 -18.70 0.15 8.47
C ILE A 202 -19.08 -0.89 9.53
N PRO A 203 -19.68 -2.05 9.20
CA PRO A 203 -20.03 -3.06 10.19
C PRO A 203 -18.83 -3.58 11.00
N ALA A 204 -17.64 -3.66 10.38
CA ALA A 204 -16.41 -4.10 11.04
C ALA A 204 -15.77 -2.99 11.90
N LEU A 205 -15.90 -1.73 11.49
CA LEU A 205 -15.34 -0.57 12.20
C LEU A 205 -16.17 -0.19 13.45
N ILE A 206 -17.48 -0.38 13.44
CA ILE A 206 -18.36 -0.03 14.58
C ILE A 206 -17.89 -0.62 15.89
N PRO A 207 -17.66 -1.95 16.03
CA PRO A 207 -17.25 -2.54 17.30
C PRO A 207 -15.89 -2.07 17.82
N THR A 208 -15.03 -1.62 16.90
CA THR A 208 -13.63 -1.29 17.23
C THR A 208 -13.38 0.21 17.41
N MET A 209 -14.15 1.06 16.75
CA MET A 209 -13.90 2.50 16.70
C MET A 209 -15.05 3.38 17.19
N LEU A 210 -16.29 2.82 17.33
CA LEU A 210 -17.47 3.64 17.62
C LEU A 210 -17.36 4.42 18.94
N LEU A 211 -16.73 3.84 19.95
CA LEU A 211 -16.62 4.49 21.27
C LEU A 211 -15.60 5.64 21.29
N ASP A 212 -14.62 5.58 20.38
CA ASP A 212 -13.62 6.62 20.18
C ASP A 212 -14.03 7.62 19.09
N ASP A 213 -15.18 7.38 18.41
CA ASP A 213 -15.73 8.22 17.35
C ASP A 213 -16.55 9.38 17.94
N GLU A 214 -15.87 10.29 18.64
CA GLU A 214 -16.53 11.45 19.30
C GLU A 214 -17.30 12.36 18.32
N ASP A 215 -16.92 12.36 17.04
CA ASP A 215 -17.55 13.16 16.00
C ASP A 215 -18.76 12.47 15.34
N GLY A 216 -19.02 11.21 15.69
CA GLY A 216 -20.15 10.43 15.18
C GLY A 216 -20.08 10.11 13.70
N CYS A 217 -18.88 9.96 13.14
CA CYS A 217 -18.66 9.72 11.72
C CYS A 217 -19.19 8.35 11.28
N LEU A 218 -19.02 7.29 12.10
CA LEU A 218 -19.56 5.96 11.82
C LEU A 218 -21.08 5.93 11.82
N ILE A 219 -21.71 6.68 12.74
CA ILE A 219 -23.17 6.86 12.76
C ILE A 219 -23.60 7.62 11.50
N THR A 220 -22.91 8.72 11.18
CA THR A 220 -23.18 9.51 9.97
C THR A 220 -23.07 8.67 8.70
N LEU A 221 -22.00 7.87 8.55
CA LEU A 221 -21.82 6.96 7.41
C LEU A 221 -22.92 5.89 7.36
N SER A 222 -23.31 5.33 8.51
CA SER A 222 -24.42 4.37 8.59
C SER A 222 -25.74 4.99 8.12
N LEU A 223 -26.02 6.25 8.50
CA LEU A 223 -27.19 6.99 8.06
C LEU A 223 -27.14 7.36 6.58
N LEU A 224 -25.95 7.72 6.06
CA LEU A 224 -25.75 7.95 4.62
C LEU A 224 -26.02 6.67 3.83
N ALA A 225 -25.52 5.53 4.30
CA ALA A 225 -25.79 4.24 3.67
C ALA A 225 -27.28 3.88 3.70
N LEU A 226 -27.98 4.08 4.85
CA LEU A 226 -29.42 3.84 4.99
C LEU A 226 -30.26 4.68 4.02
N ASN A 227 -29.83 5.88 3.68
CA ASN A 227 -30.55 6.80 2.81
C ASN A 227 -30.01 6.81 1.36
N ASP A 228 -29.07 5.94 1.02
CA ASP A 228 -28.51 5.90 -0.34
C ASP A 228 -29.57 5.44 -1.37
N PRO A 229 -29.61 6.03 -2.57
CA PRO A 229 -30.49 5.59 -3.65
C PRO A 229 -30.26 4.13 -4.07
N VAL A 230 -29.07 3.58 -3.86
CA VAL A 230 -28.72 2.21 -4.23
C VAL A 230 -29.12 1.22 -3.13
N ASN A 231 -29.92 0.22 -3.47
CA ASN A 231 -30.46 -0.75 -2.52
C ASN A 231 -29.36 -1.55 -1.78
N ALA A 232 -28.26 -1.88 -2.47
CA ALA A 232 -27.13 -2.60 -1.86
C ALA A 232 -26.54 -1.85 -0.66
N LEU A 233 -26.41 -0.51 -0.77
CA LEU A 233 -25.91 0.34 0.30
C LEU A 233 -26.92 0.42 1.47
N ARG A 234 -28.23 0.57 1.16
CA ARG A 234 -29.26 0.56 2.23
C ARG A 234 -29.27 -0.73 3.04
N ASN A 235 -29.05 -1.86 2.38
CA ASN A 235 -28.95 -3.16 3.09
C ASN A 235 -27.77 -3.19 4.07
N ILE A 236 -26.61 -2.60 3.70
CA ILE A 236 -25.47 -2.48 4.61
C ILE A 236 -25.82 -1.53 5.76
N GLY A 237 -26.42 -0.38 5.49
CA GLY A 237 -26.89 0.54 6.52
C GLY A 237 -27.84 -0.12 7.52
N ILE A 238 -28.77 -0.96 7.05
CA ILE A 238 -29.67 -1.74 7.93
C ILE A 238 -28.87 -2.69 8.84
N GLN A 239 -27.81 -3.34 8.34
CA GLN A 239 -26.95 -4.23 9.11
C GLN A 239 -26.17 -3.47 10.21
N CYS A 240 -25.84 -2.21 10.00
CA CYS A 240 -25.13 -1.39 10.98
C CYS A 240 -25.97 -1.12 12.24
N VAL A 241 -27.29 -0.99 12.11
CA VAL A 241 -28.19 -0.63 13.23
C VAL A 241 -28.08 -1.59 14.44
N PRO A 242 -28.26 -2.93 14.30
CA PRO A 242 -28.13 -3.83 15.43
C PRO A 242 -26.71 -3.94 15.97
N ILE A 243 -25.68 -3.70 15.13
CA ILE A 243 -24.28 -3.71 15.56
C ILE A 243 -24.02 -2.49 16.46
N THR A 244 -24.41 -1.29 16.01
CA THR A 244 -24.31 -0.05 16.77
C THR A 244 -25.01 -0.18 18.12
N TYR A 245 -26.25 -0.70 18.14
CA TYR A 245 -27.00 -0.91 19.38
C TYR A 245 -26.29 -1.84 20.37
N ARG A 246 -25.74 -2.97 19.86
CA ARG A 246 -24.99 -3.91 20.71
C ARG A 246 -23.72 -3.27 21.27
N THR A 247 -22.94 -2.58 20.46
CA THR A 247 -21.71 -1.90 20.88
C THR A 247 -21.98 -0.92 22.03
N PHE A 248 -23.03 -0.08 21.93
CA PHE A 248 -23.40 0.84 23.02
C PHE A 248 -23.96 0.14 24.28
N ARG A 249 -24.52 -1.06 24.16
CA ARG A 249 -25.08 -1.78 25.29
C ARG A 249 -24.02 -2.55 26.10
N GLU A 250 -22.95 -2.98 25.45
CA GLU A 250 -21.89 -3.80 26.04
C GLU A 250 -20.82 -2.95 26.73
N HIS A 251 -20.86 -1.66 26.55
CA HIS A 251 -19.96 -0.66 27.16
C HIS A 251 -20.72 0.38 27.96
#